data_2f970b9716b042eb0d12598ed324f225
#
_entry.id   2f970b9716b042eb0d12598ed324f225
#
_cell.length_a   1.000
_cell.length_b   1.000
_cell.length_c   1.000
_cell.angle_alpha   90.00
_cell.angle_beta   90.00
_cell.angle_gamma   90.00
#
_symmetry.space_group_name_H-M   'P 1'
#
loop_
_entity.id
_entity.type
_entity.pdbx_description
1 polymer ?
#
loop_
_entity_poly.entity_id
_entity_poly.type
_entity_poly.pdbx_seq_one_letter_code
_entity_poly.pdbx_strand_id
1 'polypeptide(L)'
;MKRFALLIISCIFFVALNSQQVIAQSSKSNDCEKGKAIYKNKCQFCHGIMGDGKGPASEPLLGHPEDFTDSKFWKDDVPKKINETISKGKQMMPAFDLEPGQIKAITVYITGTFKNSTQKN
;
A
#
# COMPACT_ATOMS: atom_id res chain seq x y z
N MET A 1 10.49 -50.73 0.00
CA MET A 1 9.46 -50.01 -0.85
C MET A 1 8.68 -48.94 -0.05
N LYS A 2 8.14 -49.23 1.14
CA LYS A 2 7.36 -48.23 1.92
C LYS A 2 8.15 -46.98 2.35
N ARG A 3 9.45 -47.08 2.62
CA ARG A 3 10.31 -45.94 3.04
C ARG A 3 10.60 -44.96 1.88
N PHE A 4 10.68 -45.45 0.63
CA PHE A 4 10.86 -44.62 -0.55
C PHE A 4 9.60 -43.83 -0.89
N ALA A 5 8.42 -44.43 -0.72
CA ALA A 5 7.14 -43.73 -0.94
C ALA A 5 6.93 -42.55 0.02
N LEU A 6 7.33 -42.70 1.29
CA LEU A 6 7.25 -41.64 2.29
C LEU A 6 8.17 -40.45 1.97
N LEU A 7 9.37 -40.69 1.45
CA LEU A 7 10.30 -39.64 1.05
C LEU A 7 9.79 -38.85 -0.17
N ILE A 8 9.20 -39.52 -1.13
CA ILE A 8 8.62 -38.90 -2.33
C ILE A 8 7.42 -38.01 -1.95
N ILE A 9 6.54 -38.50 -1.08
CA ILE A 9 5.37 -37.74 -0.60
C ILE A 9 5.83 -36.50 0.18
N SER A 10 6.88 -36.62 1.01
CA SER A 10 7.44 -35.48 1.75
C SER A 10 8.04 -34.41 0.83
N CYS A 11 8.75 -34.83 -0.23
CA CYS A 11 9.31 -33.89 -1.21
C CYS A 11 8.22 -33.17 -2.00
N ILE A 12 7.16 -33.87 -2.42
CA ILE A 12 6.05 -33.26 -3.17
C ILE A 12 5.32 -32.23 -2.30
N PHE A 13 5.11 -32.54 -1.02
CA PHE A 13 4.46 -31.63 -0.08
C PHE A 13 5.29 -30.37 0.19
N PHE A 14 6.61 -30.52 0.27
CA PHE A 14 7.53 -29.39 0.47
C PHE A 14 7.59 -28.45 -0.74
N VAL A 15 7.57 -28.99 -1.96
CA VAL A 15 7.55 -28.20 -3.20
C VAL A 15 6.22 -27.45 -3.36
N ALA A 16 5.09 -28.06 -3.01
CA ALA A 16 3.79 -27.41 -3.10
C ALA A 16 3.63 -26.21 -2.14
N LEU A 17 4.22 -26.26 -0.94
CA LEU A 17 4.19 -25.17 0.02
C LEU A 17 4.99 -23.95 -0.44
N ASN A 18 6.09 -24.14 -1.16
CA ASN A 18 6.94 -23.04 -1.64
C ASN A 18 6.33 -22.29 -2.85
N SER A 19 5.55 -22.96 -3.68
CA SER A 19 4.96 -22.34 -4.87
C SER A 19 3.90 -21.27 -4.55
N GLN A 20 3.19 -21.38 -3.45
CA GLN A 20 2.18 -20.40 -3.05
C GLN A 20 2.78 -19.05 -2.57
N GLN A 21 3.97 -19.08 -1.97
CA GLN A 21 4.63 -17.86 -1.49
C GLN A 21 5.12 -16.97 -2.63
N VAL A 22 5.59 -17.55 -3.72
CA VAL A 22 6.09 -16.81 -4.89
C VAL A 22 4.97 -16.02 -5.58
N ILE A 23 3.78 -16.59 -5.69
CA ILE A 23 2.62 -15.93 -6.33
C ILE A 23 2.14 -14.74 -5.51
N ALA A 24 2.10 -14.84 -4.19
CA ALA A 24 1.65 -13.76 -3.31
C ALA A 24 2.63 -12.56 -3.32
N GLN A 25 3.92 -12.80 -3.40
CA GLN A 25 4.93 -11.74 -3.51
C GLN A 25 4.87 -11.01 -4.86
N SER A 26 4.65 -11.73 -5.96
CA SER A 26 4.52 -11.14 -7.29
C SER A 26 3.31 -10.22 -7.40
N SER A 27 2.16 -10.60 -6.83
CA SER A 27 0.96 -9.77 -6.86
C SER A 27 1.12 -8.49 -6.04
N LYS A 28 1.77 -8.56 -4.87
CA LYS A 28 2.03 -7.40 -4.01
C LYS A 28 3.00 -6.40 -4.65
N SER A 29 4.03 -6.89 -5.33
CA SER A 29 4.98 -6.06 -6.09
C SER A 29 4.26 -5.30 -7.22
N ASN A 30 3.39 -5.97 -7.96
CA ASN A 30 2.61 -5.36 -9.04
C ASN A 30 1.62 -4.30 -8.50
N ASP A 31 0.93 -4.59 -7.39
CA ASP A 31 0.04 -3.61 -6.74
C ASP A 31 0.84 -2.39 -6.26
N CYS A 32 2.03 -2.58 -5.71
CA CYS A 32 2.89 -1.49 -5.27
C CYS A 32 3.31 -0.56 -6.43
N GLU A 33 3.74 -1.10 -7.57
CA GLU A 33 4.13 -0.29 -8.73
C GLU A 33 2.92 0.45 -9.35
N LYS A 34 1.78 -0.21 -9.44
CA LYS A 34 0.52 0.44 -9.87
C LYS A 34 0.12 1.57 -8.91
N GLY A 35 0.18 1.33 -7.62
CA GLY A 35 -0.12 2.31 -6.59
C GLY A 35 0.81 3.52 -6.64
N LYS A 36 2.10 3.29 -6.85
CA LYS A 36 3.12 4.32 -7.06
C LYS A 36 2.79 5.21 -8.25
N ALA A 37 2.42 4.63 -9.38
CA ALA A 37 2.06 5.38 -10.57
C ALA A 37 0.83 6.27 -10.33
N ILE A 38 -0.20 5.76 -9.66
CA ILE A 38 -1.40 6.53 -9.32
C ILE A 38 -1.06 7.63 -8.31
N TYR A 39 -0.30 7.33 -7.26
CA TYR A 39 0.14 8.31 -6.26
C TYR A 39 0.88 9.48 -6.90
N LYS A 40 1.84 9.18 -7.77
CA LYS A 40 2.61 10.17 -8.51
C LYS A 40 1.73 11.08 -9.36
N ASN A 41 0.69 10.56 -9.98
CA ASN A 41 -0.15 11.33 -10.90
C ASN A 41 -1.30 12.08 -10.21
N LYS A 42 -1.80 11.60 -9.07
CA LYS A 42 -3.03 12.12 -8.45
C LYS A 42 -2.87 12.63 -7.02
N CYS A 43 -1.85 12.18 -6.28
CA CYS A 43 -1.76 12.40 -4.84
C CYS A 43 -0.58 13.28 -4.42
N GLN A 44 0.60 13.07 -5.05
CA GLN A 44 1.84 13.72 -4.62
C GLN A 44 1.81 15.25 -4.72
N PHE A 45 0.96 15.81 -5.58
CA PHE A 45 0.86 17.25 -5.76
C PHE A 45 0.40 17.96 -4.48
N CYS A 46 -0.44 17.29 -3.67
CA CYS A 46 -0.85 17.76 -2.35
C CYS A 46 -0.07 17.07 -1.22
N HIS A 47 0.06 15.74 -1.27
CA HIS A 47 0.66 14.96 -0.19
C HIS A 47 2.20 14.93 -0.18
N GLY A 48 2.85 15.50 -1.19
CA GLY A 48 4.31 15.49 -1.31
C GLY A 48 4.87 14.17 -1.85
N ILE A 49 6.06 14.22 -2.42
CA ILE A 49 6.77 13.04 -2.93
C ILE A 49 7.15 12.11 -1.78
N MET A 50 7.50 12.68 -0.63
CA MET A 50 7.87 11.96 0.58
C MET A 50 6.66 11.57 1.44
N GLY A 51 5.44 11.96 1.04
CA GLY A 51 4.24 11.71 1.80
C GLY A 51 4.11 12.55 3.09
N ASP A 52 4.85 13.64 3.18
CA ASP A 52 4.95 14.53 4.34
C ASP A 52 3.89 15.65 4.37
N GLY A 53 2.91 15.59 3.47
CA GLY A 53 1.86 16.60 3.37
C GLY A 53 2.31 17.93 2.78
N LYS A 54 3.55 18.04 2.29
CA LYS A 54 4.17 19.29 1.79
C LYS A 54 4.30 19.31 0.27
N GLY A 55 3.30 18.84 -0.43
CA GLY A 55 3.26 18.95 -1.89
C GLY A 55 3.09 20.40 -2.36
N PRO A 56 3.41 20.70 -3.63
CA PRO A 56 3.33 22.09 -4.15
C PRO A 56 1.96 22.76 -3.99
N ALA A 57 0.89 21.99 -3.91
CA ALA A 57 -0.47 22.52 -3.74
C ALA A 57 -0.94 22.49 -2.27
N SER A 58 -0.10 22.15 -1.30
CA SER A 58 -0.51 22.07 0.10
C SER A 58 -0.63 23.45 0.79
N GLU A 59 0.18 24.42 0.40
CA GLU A 59 0.27 25.76 0.99
C GLU A 59 -1.09 26.52 1.05
N PRO A 60 -1.88 26.60 -0.04
CA PRO A 60 -3.14 27.33 -0.04
C PRO A 60 -4.31 26.55 0.58
N LEU A 61 -4.12 25.32 1.02
CA LEU A 61 -5.21 24.48 1.54
C LEU A 61 -5.52 24.83 3.00
N LEU A 62 -6.80 25.12 3.27
CA LEU A 62 -7.30 25.22 4.63
C LEU A 62 -7.29 23.82 5.28
N GLY A 63 -6.26 23.51 6.01
CA GLY A 63 -5.98 22.18 6.54
C GLY A 63 -4.93 21.46 5.69
N HIS A 64 -3.84 21.10 6.33
CA HIS A 64 -2.75 20.41 5.64
C HIS A 64 -3.14 18.98 5.24
N PRO A 65 -2.68 18.49 4.06
CA PRO A 65 -2.77 17.07 3.74
C PRO A 65 -2.14 16.20 4.83
N GLU A 66 -2.69 15.01 5.03
CA GLU A 66 -2.15 14.06 6.03
C GLU A 66 -0.66 13.80 5.77
N ASP A 67 0.12 13.85 6.86
CA ASP A 67 1.53 13.50 6.88
C ASP A 67 1.68 12.00 7.14
N PHE A 68 2.01 11.24 6.11
CA PHE A 68 2.22 9.79 6.20
C PHE A 68 3.58 9.44 6.85
N THR A 69 4.43 10.43 7.10
CA THR A 69 5.69 10.23 7.81
C THR A 69 5.54 10.38 9.33
N ASP A 70 4.40 10.90 9.81
CA ASP A 70 4.09 10.98 11.23
C ASP A 70 3.58 9.61 11.74
N SER A 71 4.22 9.09 12.79
CA SER A 71 3.82 7.83 13.45
C SER A 71 2.39 7.84 13.98
N LYS A 72 1.85 9.02 14.31
CA LYS A 72 0.48 9.19 14.81
C LYS A 72 -0.56 8.84 13.75
N PHE A 73 -0.24 9.03 12.46
CA PHE A 73 -1.12 8.65 11.36
C PHE A 73 -1.43 7.15 11.36
N TRP A 74 -0.49 6.31 11.81
CA TRP A 74 -0.53 4.85 11.70
C TRP A 74 -1.17 4.11 12.89
N LYS A 75 -1.85 4.82 13.79
CA LYS A 75 -2.38 4.22 15.03
C LYS A 75 -3.63 3.36 14.86
N ASP A 76 -4.47 3.66 13.87
CA ASP A 76 -5.77 2.98 13.66
C ASP A 76 -5.74 2.06 12.43
N ASP A 77 -6.92 1.56 12.01
CA ASP A 77 -7.06 0.82 10.75
C ASP A 77 -6.88 1.76 9.55
N VAL A 78 -5.62 2.13 9.31
CA VAL A 78 -5.22 3.07 8.27
C VAL A 78 -5.57 2.59 6.86
N PRO A 79 -5.41 1.31 6.47
CA PRO A 79 -5.85 0.84 5.16
C PRO A 79 -7.32 1.13 4.88
N LYS A 80 -8.20 0.91 5.84
CA LYS A 80 -9.63 1.23 5.72
C LYS A 80 -9.85 2.74 5.59
N LYS A 81 -9.20 3.53 6.45
CA LYS A 81 -9.28 4.99 6.44
C LYS A 81 -8.81 5.57 5.09
N ILE A 82 -7.71 5.07 4.52
CA ILE A 82 -7.23 5.47 3.20
C ILE A 82 -8.28 5.17 2.13
N ASN A 83 -8.82 3.96 2.10
CA ASN A 83 -9.84 3.56 1.13
C ASN A 83 -11.08 4.46 1.18
N GLU A 84 -11.59 4.68 2.37
CA GLU A 84 -12.77 5.54 2.57
C GLU A 84 -12.51 6.99 2.17
N THR A 85 -11.34 7.54 2.53
CA THR A 85 -10.97 8.91 2.20
C THR A 85 -10.80 9.11 0.70
N ILE A 86 -10.18 8.17 -0.01
CA ILE A 86 -10.04 8.24 -1.47
C ILE A 86 -11.40 8.19 -2.15
N SER A 87 -12.29 7.29 -1.71
CA SER A 87 -13.59 7.08 -2.35
C SER A 87 -14.60 8.19 -2.05
N LYS A 88 -14.56 8.77 -0.85
CA LYS A 88 -15.58 9.73 -0.38
C LYS A 88 -15.09 11.17 -0.34
N GLY A 89 -13.77 11.37 -0.42
CA GLY A 89 -13.14 12.66 -0.13
C GLY A 89 -13.13 12.96 1.38
N LYS A 90 -12.41 13.99 1.76
CA LYS A 90 -12.36 14.48 3.15
C LYS A 90 -11.91 15.95 3.16
N GLN A 91 -12.73 16.84 3.66
CA GLN A 91 -12.43 18.28 3.70
C GLN A 91 -12.06 18.83 2.30
N MET A 92 -10.84 19.31 2.12
CA MET A 92 -10.34 19.82 0.82
C MET A 92 -9.90 18.72 -0.15
N MET A 93 -9.72 17.48 0.32
CA MET A 93 -9.39 16.35 -0.53
C MET A 93 -10.63 15.89 -1.30
N PRO A 94 -10.66 15.96 -2.63
CA PRO A 94 -11.80 15.49 -3.40
C PRO A 94 -11.91 13.96 -3.36
N ALA A 95 -13.10 13.44 -3.60
CA ALA A 95 -13.29 12.02 -3.92
C ALA A 95 -12.68 11.71 -5.29
N PHE A 96 -12.09 10.53 -5.42
CA PHE A 96 -11.56 10.02 -6.68
C PHE A 96 -12.39 8.83 -7.17
N ASP A 97 -12.85 8.92 -8.40
CA ASP A 97 -13.49 7.79 -9.08
C ASP A 97 -12.40 6.83 -9.57
N LEU A 98 -12.10 5.86 -8.73
CA LEU A 98 -11.07 4.84 -8.97
C LEU A 98 -11.67 3.46 -8.76
N GLU A 99 -11.28 2.52 -9.60
CA GLU A 99 -11.66 1.12 -9.46
C GLU A 99 -11.15 0.54 -8.12
N PRO A 100 -11.86 -0.41 -7.50
CA PRO A 100 -11.45 -1.01 -6.23
C PRO A 100 -10.02 -1.56 -6.23
N GLY A 101 -9.57 -2.12 -7.38
CA GLY A 101 -8.19 -2.60 -7.55
C GLY A 101 -7.15 -1.47 -7.56
N GLN A 102 -7.49 -0.28 -8.05
CA GLN A 102 -6.64 0.90 -8.03
C GLN A 102 -6.53 1.48 -6.61
N ILE A 103 -7.64 1.54 -5.89
CA ILE A 103 -7.67 1.99 -4.48
C ILE A 103 -6.82 1.05 -3.62
N LYS A 104 -6.97 -0.28 -3.81
CA LYS A 104 -6.12 -1.28 -3.17
C LYS A 104 -4.64 -1.04 -3.46
N ALA A 105 -4.29 -0.83 -4.72
CA ALA A 105 -2.91 -0.62 -5.15
C ALA A 105 -2.29 0.63 -4.49
N ILE A 106 -3.02 1.76 -4.44
CA ILE A 106 -2.57 2.98 -3.75
C ILE A 106 -2.37 2.71 -2.26
N THR A 107 -3.30 2.00 -1.62
CA THR A 107 -3.21 1.66 -0.19
C THR A 107 -1.98 0.81 0.09
N VAL A 108 -1.68 -0.18 -0.77
CA VAL A 108 -0.47 -1.01 -0.67
C VAL A 108 0.79 -0.15 -0.81
N TYR A 109 0.82 0.78 -1.77
CA TYR A 109 1.95 1.68 -1.97
C TYR A 109 2.18 2.60 -0.77
N ILE A 110 1.15 3.34 -0.32
CA ILE A 110 1.25 4.27 0.80
C ILE A 110 1.71 3.54 2.07
N THR A 111 1.09 2.40 2.37
CA THR A 111 1.42 1.59 3.55
C THR A 111 2.84 1.03 3.47
N GLY A 112 3.22 0.48 2.34
CA GLY A 112 4.55 -0.13 2.15
C GLY A 112 5.68 0.87 2.11
N THR A 113 5.44 2.08 1.59
CA THR A 113 6.47 3.11 1.41
C THR A 113 6.64 3.96 2.65
N PHE A 114 5.57 4.53 3.18
CA PHE A 114 5.68 5.57 4.21
C PHE A 114 5.63 5.01 5.64
N LYS A 115 4.83 3.98 5.90
CA LYS A 115 4.82 3.34 7.23
C LYS A 115 6.18 2.75 7.62
N ASN A 116 6.86 2.12 6.67
CA ASN A 116 8.16 1.50 6.93
C ASN A 116 9.29 2.54 7.12
N SER A 117 9.18 3.73 6.52
CA SER A 117 10.13 4.81 6.74
C SER A 117 10.02 5.41 8.14
N THR A 118 8.82 5.43 8.71
CA THR A 118 8.54 5.95 10.05
C THR A 118 9.11 5.08 11.18
N GLN A 119 9.34 3.78 10.92
CA GLN A 119 9.86 2.83 11.92
C GLN A 119 11.41 2.75 11.97
N LYS A 120 12.11 3.45 11.07
CA LYS A 120 13.58 3.41 10.99
C LYS A 120 14.27 4.57 11.74
N ASN A 121 13.52 5.48 12.29
CA ASN A 121 13.98 6.57 13.15
C ASN A 121 13.52 6.28 14.60
#